data_73f402536398b24ad5c0ce67ff0df8b8
#
_entry.id   73f402536398b24ad5c0ce67ff0df8b8
#
_cell.length_a   1.000
_cell.length_b   1.000
_cell.length_c   1.000
_cell.angle_alpha   90.00
_cell.angle_beta   90.00
_cell.angle_gamma   90.00
#
_symmetry.space_group_name_H-M   'P 1'
#
loop_
_entity.id
_entity.type
_entity.pdbx_description
1 polymer ?
#
loop_
_entity_poly.entity_id
_entity_poly.type
_entity_poly.pdbx_seq_one_letter_code
_entity_poly.pdbx_strand_id
1 'polypeptide(L)'
;MNTRIQVEHPVTEMIAGVDLVCEQIRVASGLPLSYKQNDIHFNGHAIECRINAESPETFVPTPGDVTVYHPPGGGGVRVDSALYSGYRVPPFYDSMVGKLIVHADNRDGCIQRLSGSLKEFVISGIETTIPLHQRIIQEAEFLDGSYDIHWLERLMGKSQ
;
A
#
# COMPACT_ATOMS: atom_id res chain seq x y z
N MET A 1 15.62 -7.80 -13.54
CA MET A 1 14.91 -8.53 -12.46
C MET A 1 15.29 -7.90 -11.13
N ASN A 2 14.32 -7.67 -10.25
CA ASN A 2 14.55 -7.09 -8.91
C ASN A 2 14.77 -8.22 -7.90
N THR A 3 16.02 -8.63 -7.69
CA THR A 3 16.40 -9.73 -6.80
C THR A 3 16.61 -9.24 -5.35
N ARG A 4 15.62 -8.54 -4.79
CA ARG A 4 15.60 -7.95 -3.45
C ARG A 4 14.18 -7.90 -2.91
N ILE A 5 14.03 -7.62 -1.63
CA ILE A 5 12.71 -7.28 -1.07
C ILE A 5 12.13 -6.06 -1.81
N GLN A 6 10.85 -6.06 -2.05
CA GLN A 6 10.16 -4.97 -2.74
C GLN A 6 9.17 -4.29 -1.80
N VAL A 7 8.76 -3.07 -2.15
CA VAL A 7 7.81 -2.29 -1.34
C VAL A 7 6.52 -3.09 -1.11
N GLU A 8 6.06 -3.78 -2.16
CA GLU A 8 4.80 -4.54 -2.20
C GLU A 8 4.87 -5.95 -1.59
N HIS A 9 5.96 -6.34 -0.90
CA HIS A 9 6.05 -7.65 -0.23
C HIS A 9 4.88 -7.93 0.74
N PRO A 10 4.28 -6.93 1.41
CA PRO A 10 3.15 -7.19 2.30
C PRO A 10 1.94 -7.84 1.64
N VAL A 11 1.70 -7.62 0.34
CA VAL A 11 0.63 -8.32 -0.39
C VAL A 11 0.85 -9.84 -0.35
N THR A 12 2.09 -10.27 -0.64
CA THR A 12 2.46 -11.69 -0.58
C THR A 12 2.36 -12.23 0.85
N GLU A 13 2.84 -11.47 1.84
CA GLU A 13 2.76 -11.87 3.25
C GLU A 13 1.30 -12.10 3.70
N MET A 14 0.39 -11.20 3.31
CA MET A 14 -1.01 -11.28 3.71
C MET A 14 -1.73 -12.49 3.11
N ILE A 15 -1.45 -12.83 1.85
CA ILE A 15 -2.12 -13.99 1.21
C ILE A 15 -1.44 -15.33 1.51
N ALA A 16 -0.13 -15.34 1.81
CA ALA A 16 0.62 -16.55 2.07
C ALA A 16 0.78 -16.88 3.55
N GLY A 17 0.49 -15.91 4.46
CA GLY A 17 0.65 -16.08 5.89
C GLY A 17 2.10 -16.23 6.34
N VAL A 18 3.05 -15.61 5.64
CA VAL A 18 4.50 -15.67 5.92
C VAL A 18 5.06 -14.29 6.19
N ASP A 19 6.10 -14.20 7.02
CA ASP A 19 6.88 -12.98 7.26
C ASP A 19 8.17 -13.06 6.46
N LEU A 20 8.20 -12.41 5.28
CA LEU A 20 9.33 -12.45 4.36
C LEU A 20 10.57 -11.74 4.93
N VAL A 21 10.39 -10.67 5.68
CA VAL A 21 11.50 -9.93 6.29
C VAL A 21 12.14 -10.75 7.40
N CYS A 22 11.33 -11.38 8.25
CA CYS A 22 11.82 -12.31 9.27
C CYS A 22 12.61 -13.47 8.65
N GLU A 23 12.08 -14.09 7.59
CA GLU A 23 12.75 -15.18 6.89
C GLU A 23 14.08 -14.74 6.24
N GLN A 24 14.15 -13.53 5.68
CA GLN A 24 15.43 -12.99 5.18
C GLN A 24 16.47 -12.88 6.30
N ILE A 25 16.09 -12.38 7.46
CA ILE A 25 16.98 -12.24 8.62
C ILE A 25 17.44 -13.62 9.10
N ARG A 26 16.53 -14.60 9.19
CA ARG A 26 16.85 -15.98 9.59
C ARG A 26 17.86 -16.62 8.64
N VAL A 27 17.61 -16.53 7.32
CA VAL A 27 18.53 -17.09 6.31
C VAL A 27 19.88 -16.39 6.34
N ALA A 28 19.91 -15.08 6.49
CA ALA A 28 21.16 -14.32 6.64
C ALA A 28 21.95 -14.71 7.91
N SER A 29 21.26 -15.21 8.94
CA SER A 29 21.88 -15.74 10.16
C SER A 29 22.37 -17.19 10.02
N GLY A 30 22.27 -17.79 8.82
CA GLY A 30 22.71 -19.15 8.54
C GLY A 30 21.66 -20.23 8.87
N LEU A 31 20.42 -19.86 9.18
CA LEU A 31 19.33 -20.79 9.42
C LEU A 31 18.66 -21.21 8.10
N PRO A 32 18.13 -22.42 7.99
CA PRO A 32 17.32 -22.82 6.81
C PRO A 32 16.01 -22.06 6.80
N LEU A 33 15.34 -22.01 5.61
CA LEU A 33 13.96 -21.53 5.49
C LEU A 33 13.04 -22.32 6.43
N SER A 34 12.11 -21.59 7.07
CA SER A 34 11.11 -22.21 7.96
C SER A 34 10.03 -22.99 7.20
N TYR A 35 9.89 -22.76 5.91
CA TYR A 35 8.82 -23.28 5.06
C TYR A 35 9.37 -24.13 3.92
N LYS A 36 8.61 -25.13 3.52
CA LYS A 36 8.76 -25.86 2.25
C LYS A 36 7.75 -25.30 1.25
N GLN A 37 7.98 -25.54 -0.04
CA GLN A 37 7.06 -25.08 -1.09
C GLN A 37 5.61 -25.55 -0.87
N ASN A 38 5.42 -26.77 -0.37
CA ASN A 38 4.10 -27.36 -0.13
C ASN A 38 3.39 -26.78 1.11
N ASP A 39 4.08 -26.01 1.94
CA ASP A 39 3.49 -25.35 3.11
C ASP A 39 2.85 -24.00 2.72
N ILE A 40 3.17 -23.50 1.52
CA ILE A 40 2.70 -22.19 1.05
C ILE A 40 1.37 -22.36 0.31
N HIS A 41 0.31 -21.80 0.90
CA HIS A 41 -1.03 -21.77 0.33
C HIS A 41 -1.52 -20.33 0.27
N PHE A 42 -2.00 -19.91 -0.88
CA PHE A 42 -2.59 -18.58 -1.02
C PHE A 42 -4.04 -18.58 -0.54
N ASN A 43 -4.36 -17.64 0.34
CA ASN A 43 -5.67 -17.46 0.92
C ASN A 43 -6.17 -16.05 0.66
N GLY A 44 -7.34 -15.92 0.02
CA GLY A 44 -8.00 -14.66 -0.22
C GLY A 44 -7.31 -13.78 -1.26
N HIS A 45 -7.47 -12.48 -1.08
CA HIS A 45 -6.97 -11.42 -1.94
C HIS A 45 -6.41 -10.28 -1.10
N ALA A 46 -5.33 -9.64 -1.55
CA ALA A 46 -4.77 -8.47 -0.89
C ALA A 46 -4.51 -7.34 -1.87
N ILE A 47 -4.68 -6.10 -1.41
CA ILE A 47 -4.37 -4.88 -2.16
C ILE A 47 -3.52 -3.98 -1.28
N GLU A 48 -2.43 -3.44 -1.84
CA GLU A 48 -1.59 -2.44 -1.21
C GLU A 48 -1.74 -1.09 -1.91
N CYS A 49 -1.91 -0.02 -1.12
CA CYS A 49 -1.80 1.36 -1.56
C CYS A 49 -0.54 1.98 -0.95
N ARG A 50 0.34 2.50 -1.79
CA ARG A 50 1.46 3.35 -1.35
C ARG A 50 0.93 4.73 -1.03
N ILE A 51 1.11 5.16 0.21
CA ILE A 51 0.72 6.49 0.65
C ILE A 51 1.95 7.38 0.56
N ASN A 52 1.93 8.28 -0.42
CA ASN A 52 3.00 9.22 -0.67
C ASN A 52 2.59 10.61 -0.21
N ALA A 53 3.54 11.38 0.31
CA ALA A 53 3.42 12.82 0.59
C ALA A 53 3.56 13.59 -0.73
N GLU A 54 2.51 13.55 -1.55
CA GLU A 54 2.45 14.10 -2.92
C GLU A 54 1.06 14.66 -3.19
N SER A 55 1.01 15.65 -4.06
CA SER A 55 -0.26 16.10 -4.63
C SER A 55 -0.92 14.95 -5.40
N PRO A 56 -2.19 14.61 -5.12
CA PRO A 56 -2.91 13.53 -5.79
C PRO A 56 -3.17 13.79 -7.28
N GLU A 57 -2.98 15.03 -7.75
CA GLU A 57 -3.22 15.44 -9.13
C GLU A 57 -1.92 15.58 -9.94
N THR A 58 -0.91 16.19 -9.34
CA THR A 58 0.34 16.54 -10.06
C THR A 58 1.49 15.63 -9.74
N PHE A 59 1.41 14.83 -8.67
CA PHE A 59 2.48 13.99 -8.11
C PHE A 59 3.70 14.77 -7.63
N VAL A 60 3.55 16.08 -7.44
CA VAL A 60 4.61 16.90 -6.86
C VAL A 60 4.73 16.58 -5.37
N PRO A 61 5.96 16.30 -4.86
CA PRO A 61 6.18 16.04 -3.43
C PRO A 61 5.73 17.22 -2.55
N THR A 62 5.09 16.91 -1.44
CA THR A 62 4.58 17.87 -0.44
C THR A 62 5.17 17.60 0.94
N PRO A 63 6.49 17.83 1.13
CA PRO A 63 7.12 17.72 2.44
C PRO A 63 6.51 18.73 3.42
N GLY A 64 6.48 18.41 4.71
CA GLY A 64 5.90 19.31 5.71
C GLY A 64 5.60 18.63 7.03
N ASP A 65 4.91 19.35 7.91
CA ASP A 65 4.59 18.86 9.23
C ASP A 65 3.23 18.16 9.25
N VAL A 66 3.20 16.91 9.70
CA VAL A 66 1.98 16.13 9.88
C VAL A 66 1.28 16.60 11.16
N THR A 67 0.17 17.29 11.04
CA THR A 67 -0.57 17.84 12.19
C THR A 67 -1.50 16.81 12.82
N VAL A 68 -2.11 15.94 11.99
CA VAL A 68 -2.98 14.83 12.43
C VAL A 68 -2.57 13.57 11.70
N TYR A 69 -2.46 12.48 12.44
CA TYR A 69 -2.27 11.13 11.89
C TYR A 69 -3.23 10.16 12.57
N HIS A 70 -4.15 9.61 11.80
CA HIS A 70 -5.10 8.59 12.24
C HIS A 70 -5.14 7.46 11.22
N PRO A 71 -4.38 6.37 11.43
CA PRO A 71 -4.40 5.22 10.54
C PRO A 71 -5.66 4.39 10.73
N PRO A 72 -6.17 3.75 9.67
CA PRO A 72 -7.28 2.80 9.78
C PRO A 72 -6.84 1.53 10.51
N GLY A 73 -7.83 0.79 11.03
CA GLY A 73 -7.60 -0.45 11.76
C GLY A 73 -8.68 -1.51 11.52
N GLY A 74 -8.53 -2.63 12.22
CA GLY A 74 -9.47 -3.74 12.19
C GLY A 74 -8.94 -4.99 11.47
N GLY A 75 -9.75 -6.05 11.45
CA GLY A 75 -9.39 -7.32 10.84
C GLY A 75 -9.11 -7.21 9.34
N GLY A 76 -7.96 -7.70 8.89
CA GLY A 76 -7.54 -7.63 7.49
C GLY A 76 -7.09 -6.24 7.03
N VAL A 77 -6.75 -5.33 7.95
CA VAL A 77 -6.14 -4.02 7.67
C VAL A 77 -4.76 -3.97 8.32
N ARG A 78 -3.75 -3.60 7.54
CA ARG A 78 -2.37 -3.39 7.98
C ARG A 78 -1.88 -2.04 7.47
N VAL A 79 -1.23 -1.28 8.34
CA VAL A 79 -0.56 -0.02 7.98
C VAL A 79 0.90 -0.11 8.38
N ASP A 80 1.80 0.00 7.40
CA ASP A 80 3.24 0.08 7.62
C ASP A 80 3.65 1.55 7.42
N SER A 81 3.95 2.26 8.49
CA SER A 81 4.31 3.68 8.44
C SER A 81 5.19 4.06 9.64
N ALA A 82 6.02 5.08 9.45
CA ALA A 82 6.76 5.74 10.53
C ALA A 82 6.10 7.05 10.99
N LEU A 83 4.94 7.41 10.41
CA LEU A 83 4.26 8.66 10.74
C LEU A 83 3.62 8.65 12.13
N TYR A 84 3.57 9.83 12.71
CA TYR A 84 2.78 10.18 13.90
C TYR A 84 2.42 11.67 13.85
N SER A 85 1.44 12.11 14.64
CA SER A 85 1.11 13.54 14.73
C SER A 85 2.31 14.32 15.28
N GLY A 86 2.75 15.34 14.54
CA GLY A 86 3.97 16.10 14.82
C GLY A 86 5.21 15.61 14.06
N TYR A 87 5.11 14.54 13.27
CA TYR A 87 6.21 14.12 12.40
C TYR A 87 6.46 15.13 11.28
N ARG A 88 7.73 15.41 10.98
CA ARG A 88 8.11 16.25 9.84
C ARG A 88 8.61 15.38 8.67
N VAL A 89 7.86 15.38 7.56
CA VAL A 89 8.29 14.74 6.32
C VAL A 89 9.39 15.57 5.68
N PRO A 90 10.63 15.02 5.57
CA PRO A 90 11.75 15.76 5.03
C PRO A 90 11.70 15.80 3.48
N PRO A 91 12.26 16.86 2.85
CA PRO A 91 12.27 17.00 1.39
C PRO A 91 13.42 16.23 0.70
N PHE A 92 14.23 15.45 1.45
CA PHE A 92 15.51 14.90 0.96
C PHE A 92 15.41 13.44 0.54
N TYR A 93 14.29 12.78 0.80
CA TYR A 93 14.07 11.35 0.57
C TYR A 93 12.84 11.14 -0.31
N ASP A 94 12.59 9.86 -0.65
CA ASP A 94 11.36 9.44 -1.31
C ASP A 94 10.12 9.92 -0.55
N SER A 95 9.09 10.27 -1.30
CA SER A 95 7.83 10.79 -0.75
C SER A 95 6.96 9.77 -0.06
N MET A 96 7.26 8.46 -0.17
CA MET A 96 6.46 7.41 0.45
C MET A 96 6.53 7.48 1.97
N VAL A 97 5.39 7.75 2.60
CA VAL A 97 5.25 7.89 4.05
C VAL A 97 4.54 6.73 4.71
N GLY A 98 3.97 5.84 3.94
CA GLY A 98 3.31 4.65 4.47
C GLY A 98 2.76 3.74 3.38
N LYS A 99 2.28 2.58 3.81
CA LYS A 99 1.57 1.61 2.98
C LYS A 99 0.31 1.20 3.72
N LEU A 100 -0.81 1.23 3.04
CA LEU A 100 -2.06 0.64 3.49
C LEU A 100 -2.25 -0.68 2.75
N ILE A 101 -2.34 -1.77 3.49
CA ILE A 101 -2.58 -3.10 2.94
C ILE A 101 -3.90 -3.62 3.50
N VAL A 102 -4.75 -4.13 2.63
CA VAL A 102 -5.99 -4.78 3.02
C VAL A 102 -6.03 -6.21 2.50
N HIS A 103 -6.69 -7.10 3.23
CA HIS A 103 -6.88 -8.50 2.89
C HIS A 103 -8.34 -8.91 3.12
N ALA A 104 -8.91 -9.70 2.22
CA ALA A 104 -10.23 -10.30 2.34
C ALA A 104 -10.29 -11.63 1.58
N ASP A 105 -11.40 -12.36 1.70
CA ASP A 105 -11.58 -13.67 1.06
C ASP A 105 -11.55 -13.61 -0.49
N ASN A 106 -11.88 -12.44 -1.06
CA ASN A 106 -11.90 -12.20 -2.50
C ASN A 106 -11.63 -10.74 -2.84
N ARG A 107 -11.50 -10.43 -4.14
CA ARG A 107 -11.20 -9.08 -4.64
C ARG A 107 -12.26 -8.06 -4.25
N ASP A 108 -13.54 -8.38 -4.36
CA ASP A 108 -14.64 -7.46 -4.06
C ASP A 108 -14.65 -7.08 -2.59
N GLY A 109 -14.50 -8.06 -1.68
CA GLY A 109 -14.35 -7.84 -0.26
C GLY A 109 -13.11 -7.00 0.08
N CYS A 110 -12.02 -7.20 -0.66
CA CYS A 110 -10.80 -6.41 -0.54
C CYS A 110 -11.05 -4.93 -0.92
N ILE A 111 -11.72 -4.68 -2.04
CA ILE A 111 -12.05 -3.32 -2.51
C ILE A 111 -12.99 -2.62 -1.53
N GLN A 112 -14.01 -3.32 -1.00
CA GLN A 112 -14.90 -2.76 0.01
C GLN A 112 -14.15 -2.39 1.29
N ARG A 113 -13.25 -3.27 1.77
CA ARG A 113 -12.40 -2.99 2.94
C ARG A 113 -11.46 -1.83 2.69
N LEU A 114 -10.85 -1.77 1.51
CA LEU A 114 -9.99 -0.67 1.11
C LEU A 114 -10.73 0.66 1.09
N SER A 115 -11.95 0.68 0.54
CA SER A 115 -12.81 1.88 0.53
C SER A 115 -13.10 2.40 1.93
N GLY A 116 -13.43 1.51 2.88
CA GLY A 116 -13.62 1.87 4.29
C GLY A 116 -12.34 2.42 4.92
N SER A 117 -11.23 1.70 4.74
CA SER A 117 -9.92 2.07 5.29
C SER A 117 -9.40 3.40 4.75
N LEU A 118 -9.56 3.69 3.45
CA LEU A 118 -9.14 4.96 2.87
C LEU A 118 -9.99 6.14 3.37
N LYS A 119 -11.25 5.94 3.74
CA LYS A 119 -12.12 6.97 4.34
C LYS A 119 -11.74 7.25 5.78
N GLU A 120 -11.30 6.24 6.52
CA GLU A 120 -10.84 6.35 7.90
C GLU A 120 -9.43 6.94 8.01
N PHE A 121 -8.58 6.75 6.99
CA PHE A 121 -7.19 7.18 7.01
C PHE A 121 -7.07 8.70 6.91
N VAL A 122 -6.71 9.34 8.01
CA VAL A 122 -6.53 10.81 8.07
C VAL A 122 -5.06 11.16 8.25
N ILE A 123 -4.54 11.92 7.29
CA ILE A 123 -3.22 12.57 7.37
C ILE A 123 -3.44 14.04 7.02
N SER A 124 -3.15 14.95 7.96
CA SER A 124 -3.32 16.40 7.78
C SER A 124 -2.01 17.14 7.93
N GLY A 125 -1.90 18.31 7.31
CA GLY A 125 -0.70 19.16 7.29
C GLY A 125 0.15 18.99 6.03
N ILE A 126 -0.04 17.90 5.30
CA ILE A 126 0.57 17.62 3.99
C ILE A 126 -0.49 17.09 3.03
N GLU A 127 -0.26 17.18 1.73
CA GLU A 127 -1.06 16.44 0.75
C GLU A 127 -0.56 15.00 0.63
N THR A 128 -1.47 14.09 0.30
CA THR A 128 -1.15 12.68 0.10
C THR A 128 -1.90 12.08 -1.08
N THR A 129 -1.45 10.90 -1.53
CA THR A 129 -2.09 10.12 -2.60
C THR A 129 -3.40 9.43 -2.17
N ILE A 130 -3.87 9.59 -0.92
CA ILE A 130 -5.12 8.98 -0.45
C ILE A 130 -6.33 9.35 -1.34
N PRO A 131 -6.56 10.63 -1.72
CA PRO A 131 -7.68 10.97 -2.60
C PRO A 131 -7.60 10.31 -3.99
N LEU A 132 -6.39 10.15 -4.53
CA LEU A 132 -6.19 9.42 -5.78
C LEU A 132 -6.60 7.95 -5.65
N HIS A 133 -6.20 7.27 -4.58
CA HIS A 133 -6.61 5.88 -4.33
C HIS A 133 -8.13 5.76 -4.16
N GLN A 134 -8.77 6.71 -3.48
CA GLN A 134 -10.23 6.76 -3.34
C GLN A 134 -10.94 6.90 -4.70
N ARG A 135 -10.36 7.65 -5.63
CA ARG A 135 -10.86 7.76 -7.01
C ARG A 135 -10.65 6.46 -7.78
N ILE A 136 -9.43 5.90 -7.77
CA ILE A 136 -9.06 4.68 -8.49
C ILE A 136 -10.02 3.52 -8.17
N ILE A 137 -10.34 3.29 -6.90
CA ILE A 137 -11.20 2.17 -6.49
C ILE A 137 -12.68 2.32 -6.85
N GLN A 138 -13.07 3.44 -7.46
CA GLN A 138 -14.43 3.68 -7.96
C GLN A 138 -14.54 3.50 -9.48
N GLU A 139 -13.40 3.42 -10.18
CA GLU A 139 -13.38 3.29 -11.63
C GLU A 139 -13.74 1.87 -12.07
N ALA A 140 -14.65 1.77 -13.05
CA ALA A 140 -15.14 0.49 -13.55
C ALA A 140 -14.02 -0.43 -14.02
N GLU A 141 -13.05 0.11 -14.77
CA GLU A 141 -11.89 -0.62 -15.28
C GLU A 141 -11.00 -1.18 -14.15
N PHE A 142 -10.91 -0.47 -12.99
CA PHE A 142 -10.21 -1.00 -11.82
C PHE A 142 -11.02 -2.10 -11.14
N LEU A 143 -12.34 -1.94 -11.05
CA LEU A 143 -13.24 -2.91 -10.42
C LEU A 143 -13.25 -4.25 -11.15
N ASP A 144 -13.32 -4.22 -12.46
CA ASP A 144 -13.36 -5.43 -13.31
C ASP A 144 -11.96 -5.96 -13.70
N GLY A 145 -10.89 -5.19 -13.43
CA GLY A 145 -9.50 -5.57 -13.71
C GLY A 145 -9.08 -5.42 -15.17
N SER A 146 -9.77 -4.62 -15.97
CA SER A 146 -9.50 -4.42 -17.40
C SER A 146 -8.48 -3.31 -17.71
N TYR A 147 -7.86 -2.71 -16.69
CA TYR A 147 -6.85 -1.66 -16.84
C TYR A 147 -5.53 -2.18 -17.41
N ASP A 148 -4.82 -1.30 -18.14
CA ASP A 148 -3.47 -1.51 -18.70
C ASP A 148 -2.44 -0.54 -18.07
N ILE A 149 -1.17 -0.63 -18.53
CA ILE A 149 -0.06 0.19 -18.01
C ILE A 149 -0.22 1.71 -18.26
N HIS A 150 -1.07 2.12 -19.21
CA HIS A 150 -1.34 3.52 -19.54
C HIS A 150 -2.67 4.02 -18.96
N TRP A 151 -3.41 3.16 -18.28
CA TRP A 151 -4.73 3.47 -17.78
C TRP A 151 -4.75 4.68 -16.84
N LEU A 152 -3.81 4.75 -15.90
CA LEU A 152 -3.74 5.85 -14.94
C LEU A 152 -3.46 7.19 -15.64
N GLU A 153 -2.61 7.20 -16.67
CA GLU A 153 -2.32 8.41 -17.46
C GLU A 153 -3.60 8.93 -18.14
N ARG A 154 -4.39 8.02 -18.72
CA ARG A 154 -5.69 8.37 -19.33
C ARG A 154 -6.67 8.90 -18.29
N LEU A 155 -6.79 8.24 -17.15
CA LEU A 155 -7.65 8.66 -16.04
C LEU A 155 -7.29 10.06 -15.52
N MET A 156 -6.01 10.40 -15.51
CA MET A 156 -5.51 11.71 -15.08
C MET A 156 -5.56 12.78 -16.19
N GLY A 157 -6.08 12.46 -17.38
CA GLY A 157 -6.15 13.39 -18.51
C GLY A 157 -4.78 13.75 -19.12
N LYS A 158 -3.76 12.91 -18.88
CA LYS A 158 -2.38 13.07 -19.36
C LYS A 158 -2.12 12.25 -20.62
N SER A 159 -3.16 11.92 -21.39
CA SER A 159 -2.99 11.25 -22.70
C SER A 159 -2.18 12.14 -23.63
N GLN A 160 -1.07 11.60 -24.13
CA GLN A 160 -0.28 12.20 -25.22
C GLN A 160 -1.06 12.17 -26.54
#